data_b4b2061a416a401b81e65570ee09446a
#
_entry.id   b4b2061a416a401b81e65570ee09446a
#
_cell.length_a   1.000
_cell.length_b   1.000
_cell.length_c   1.000
_cell.angle_alpha   90.00
_cell.angle_beta   90.00
_cell.angle_gamma   90.00
#
_symmetry.space_group_name_H-M   'P 1'
#
loop_
_entity.id
_entity.type
_entity.pdbx_description
1 polymer ?
#
loop_
_entity_poly.entity_id
_entity_poly.type
_entity_poly.pdbx_seq_one_letter_code
_entity_poly.pdbx_strand_id
1 'polypeptide(L)'
;DSLTKIYNKALKDSKNNIVLFCHDDIIFNTKKWGKKLLKHFSISDYGVLGLAGTRKLPESGSWWEDINQPLSNMVGIVNHSQNGKTWESKYSEPVLENIIPVVILDGLFFAVDKEKIKKQFDEKVKGFHFYDIDFTFTNHLEGVKVGVITNIRITHKSIGQTNEQWEENRLEFIKRHSSNLPSEVGCDLFYSKKEILLKKQPKLSIIIPTKDNIDILFNCLTSIYEKTSYTNFEVIVADTGSEDLNLEKIKEFCKLNDKTKLVEFDYYNFAQINNEVVHEYVSDDTELVLFCNNDIELVNDAISRMVSVWQKNKRKVGTVGARLHFEDKTVQHGGMLLWLKKSWLTEVGLTRIEISHYNLRQGYRHRLEGVNPVVGNTGAFLLIEKDLFLKVGGFNPMYIECFEDAELNFSVLLEGKVNLFVSDAVAYHYESKTRDKSDEKLERLQQDYRERLFPFIGNVLGDKKKATLLGQFINVVE
;
A
#
# COMPACT_ATOMS: atom_id res chain seq x y z
N ASP A 1 -9.20 -27.18 -37.38
CA ASP A 1 -10.03 -27.14 -36.17
C ASP A 1 -9.55 -25.97 -35.29
N SER A 2 -10.49 -25.17 -34.75
CA SER A 2 -10.09 -24.08 -33.85
C SER A 2 -9.67 -24.63 -32.48
N LEU A 3 -8.76 -23.94 -31.79
CA LEU A 3 -8.30 -24.32 -30.45
C LEU A 3 -9.48 -24.42 -29.48
N THR A 4 -10.44 -23.50 -29.57
CA THR A 4 -11.67 -23.48 -28.77
C THR A 4 -12.51 -24.75 -28.87
N LYS A 5 -12.64 -25.31 -30.08
CA LYS A 5 -13.33 -26.60 -30.26
C LYS A 5 -12.59 -27.76 -29.59
N ILE A 6 -11.26 -27.77 -29.70
CA ILE A 6 -10.42 -28.80 -29.07
C ILE A 6 -10.55 -28.69 -27.55
N TYR A 7 -10.53 -27.50 -27.01
CA TYR A 7 -10.65 -27.27 -25.58
C TYR A 7 -12.04 -27.58 -25.02
N ASN A 8 -13.11 -27.28 -25.76
CA ASN A 8 -14.46 -27.70 -25.40
C ASN A 8 -14.59 -29.24 -25.39
N LYS A 9 -14.00 -29.89 -26.37
CA LYS A 9 -13.94 -31.38 -26.40
C LYS A 9 -13.18 -31.93 -25.21
N ALA A 10 -12.01 -31.31 -24.86
CA ALA A 10 -11.22 -31.71 -23.69
C ALA A 10 -12.00 -31.53 -22.37
N LEU A 11 -12.74 -30.45 -22.22
CA LEU A 11 -13.63 -30.22 -21.05
C LEU A 11 -14.71 -31.33 -20.97
N LYS A 12 -15.31 -31.66 -22.09
CA LYS A 12 -16.36 -32.70 -22.13
C LYS A 12 -15.81 -34.11 -21.84
N ASP A 13 -14.69 -34.47 -22.45
CA ASP A 13 -14.14 -35.83 -22.40
C ASP A 13 -13.32 -36.09 -21.12
N SER A 14 -12.88 -35.05 -20.42
CA SER A 14 -12.13 -35.22 -19.18
C SER A 14 -12.97 -35.88 -18.08
N LYS A 15 -12.39 -36.92 -17.44
CA LYS A 15 -13.00 -37.60 -16.29
C LYS A 15 -12.86 -36.83 -14.98
N ASN A 16 -11.93 -35.92 -14.89
CA ASN A 16 -11.68 -35.14 -13.68
C ASN A 16 -12.41 -33.80 -13.73
N ASN A 17 -12.78 -33.26 -12.57
CA ASN A 17 -13.42 -31.95 -12.47
C ASN A 17 -12.44 -30.81 -12.76
N ILE A 18 -11.17 -30.96 -12.35
CA ILE A 18 -10.15 -29.96 -12.63
C ILE A 18 -9.44 -30.33 -13.94
N VAL A 19 -9.52 -29.42 -14.91
CA VAL A 19 -8.87 -29.55 -16.24
C VAL A 19 -7.87 -28.41 -16.39
N LEU A 20 -6.64 -28.76 -16.76
CA LEU A 20 -5.57 -27.80 -17.01
C LEU A 20 -5.37 -27.59 -18.50
N PHE A 21 -5.32 -26.33 -18.91
CA PHE A 21 -4.90 -25.87 -20.22
C PHE A 21 -3.55 -25.15 -20.07
N CYS A 22 -2.60 -25.49 -20.90
CA CYS A 22 -1.29 -24.84 -20.88
C CYS A 22 -0.61 -24.94 -22.24
N HIS A 23 0.33 -24.03 -22.49
CA HIS A 23 1.21 -24.11 -23.65
C HIS A 23 2.12 -25.35 -23.56
N ASP A 24 2.58 -25.86 -24.68
CA ASP A 24 3.46 -27.03 -24.78
C ASP A 24 4.95 -26.70 -24.51
N ASP A 25 5.28 -25.41 -24.45
CA ASP A 25 6.63 -24.89 -24.26
C ASP A 25 6.89 -24.36 -22.83
N ILE A 26 6.13 -24.81 -21.83
CA ILE A 26 6.34 -24.46 -20.42
C ILE A 26 7.16 -25.51 -19.66
N ILE A 27 7.94 -25.04 -18.69
CA ILE A 27 8.64 -25.88 -17.72
C ILE A 27 8.16 -25.54 -16.31
N PHE A 28 7.77 -26.55 -15.54
CA PHE A 28 7.36 -26.38 -14.15
C PHE A 28 8.58 -26.28 -13.21
N ASN A 29 8.83 -25.09 -12.63
CA ASN A 29 9.92 -24.86 -11.69
C ASN A 29 9.54 -25.22 -10.25
N THR A 30 8.25 -25.18 -9.91
CA THR A 30 7.76 -25.51 -8.57
C THR A 30 7.57 -27.01 -8.39
N LYS A 31 8.28 -27.61 -7.43
CA LYS A 31 8.06 -29.02 -7.06
C LYS A 31 6.64 -29.25 -6.55
N LYS A 32 6.04 -30.38 -6.94
CA LYS A 32 4.68 -30.78 -6.55
C LYS A 32 3.61 -29.74 -6.88
N TRP A 33 3.80 -28.98 -7.96
CA TRP A 33 2.89 -27.91 -8.40
C TRP A 33 1.43 -28.39 -8.54
N GLY A 34 1.18 -29.57 -9.07
CA GLY A 34 -0.17 -30.13 -9.23
C GLY A 34 -0.89 -30.32 -7.89
N LYS A 35 -0.17 -30.76 -6.82
CA LYS A 35 -0.75 -30.84 -5.48
C LYS A 35 -1.10 -29.46 -4.91
N LYS A 36 -0.28 -28.46 -5.20
CA LYS A 36 -0.55 -27.07 -4.79
C LYS A 36 -1.78 -26.53 -5.53
N LEU A 37 -1.86 -26.74 -6.84
CA LEU A 37 -3.01 -26.34 -7.66
C LEU A 37 -4.32 -26.94 -7.12
N LEU A 38 -4.37 -28.27 -6.92
CA LEU A 38 -5.55 -28.93 -6.38
C LEU A 38 -5.91 -28.45 -4.98
N LYS A 39 -4.91 -28.16 -4.13
CA LYS A 39 -5.15 -27.57 -2.82
C LYS A 39 -5.84 -26.21 -2.93
N HIS A 40 -5.41 -25.36 -3.88
CA HIS A 40 -6.05 -24.05 -4.09
C HIS A 40 -7.54 -24.20 -4.45
N PHE A 41 -7.89 -25.09 -5.35
CA PHE A 41 -9.30 -25.37 -5.67
C PHE A 41 -10.09 -25.91 -4.47
N SER A 42 -9.48 -26.75 -3.63
CA SER A 42 -10.17 -27.37 -2.48
C SER A 42 -10.44 -26.40 -1.32
N ILE A 43 -9.66 -25.32 -1.18
CA ILE A 43 -9.78 -24.37 -0.06
C ILE A 43 -10.36 -23.02 -0.47
N SER A 44 -10.71 -22.85 -1.74
CA SER A 44 -11.22 -21.58 -2.28
C SER A 44 -12.42 -21.80 -3.21
N ASP A 45 -13.12 -20.73 -3.49
CA ASP A 45 -14.31 -20.74 -4.33
C ASP A 45 -14.03 -20.27 -5.77
N TYR A 46 -12.77 -20.35 -6.22
CA TYR A 46 -12.42 -19.99 -7.58
C TYR A 46 -12.84 -21.07 -8.57
N GLY A 47 -13.38 -20.63 -9.72
CA GLY A 47 -13.72 -21.54 -10.84
C GLY A 47 -12.60 -21.64 -11.86
N VAL A 48 -11.76 -20.60 -11.99
CA VAL A 48 -10.62 -20.59 -12.91
C VAL A 48 -9.39 -20.01 -12.21
N LEU A 49 -8.27 -20.71 -12.27
CA LEU A 49 -7.00 -20.34 -11.66
C LEU A 49 -5.86 -20.41 -12.68
N GLY A 50 -5.08 -19.34 -12.82
CA GLY A 50 -3.93 -19.26 -13.72
C GLY A 50 -2.67 -18.71 -13.06
N LEU A 51 -1.67 -18.36 -13.86
CA LEU A 51 -0.37 -17.87 -13.39
C LEU A 51 -0.07 -16.44 -13.82
N ALA A 52 -0.79 -15.90 -14.79
CA ALA A 52 -0.71 -14.51 -15.24
C ALA A 52 -2.10 -14.00 -15.65
N GLY A 53 -2.36 -12.72 -15.47
CA GLY A 53 -3.63 -12.09 -15.82
C GLY A 53 -3.66 -10.63 -15.41
N THR A 54 -4.82 -9.99 -15.48
CA THR A 54 -5.00 -8.62 -15.04
C THR A 54 -6.24 -8.43 -14.18
N ARG A 55 -6.15 -7.48 -13.28
CA ARG A 55 -7.27 -7.05 -12.42
C ARG A 55 -8.15 -6.02 -13.09
N LYS A 56 -7.63 -5.33 -14.08
CA LYS A 56 -8.36 -4.36 -14.90
C LYS A 56 -8.14 -4.67 -16.37
N LEU A 57 -9.21 -4.96 -17.07
CA LEU A 57 -9.20 -5.09 -18.51
C LEU A 57 -9.66 -3.75 -19.10
N PRO A 58 -8.79 -3.03 -19.82
CA PRO A 58 -9.11 -1.71 -20.38
C PRO A 58 -10.07 -1.84 -21.57
N GLU A 59 -10.59 -0.69 -22.02
CA GLU A 59 -11.46 -0.60 -23.20
C GLU A 59 -10.78 -1.14 -24.46
N SER A 60 -9.46 -1.03 -24.54
CA SER A 60 -8.66 -1.56 -25.67
C SER A 60 -8.64 -3.10 -25.73
N GLY A 61 -9.02 -3.80 -24.67
CA GLY A 61 -8.91 -5.25 -24.56
C GLY A 61 -7.47 -5.77 -24.43
N SER A 62 -6.47 -4.91 -24.43
CA SER A 62 -5.04 -5.27 -24.26
C SER A 62 -4.66 -5.26 -22.80
N TRP A 63 -4.69 -6.42 -22.14
CA TRP A 63 -4.50 -6.54 -20.70
C TRP A 63 -3.10 -6.17 -20.18
N TRP A 64 -2.11 -6.03 -21.08
CA TRP A 64 -0.74 -5.59 -20.77
C TRP A 64 -0.48 -4.13 -21.13
N GLU A 65 -1.50 -3.34 -21.47
CA GLU A 65 -1.37 -1.95 -21.88
C GLU A 65 -0.65 -1.08 -20.84
N ASP A 66 -0.82 -1.38 -19.57
CA ASP A 66 -0.22 -0.66 -18.45
C ASP A 66 1.06 -1.30 -17.89
N ILE A 67 1.72 -2.23 -18.62
CA ILE A 67 2.88 -2.98 -18.13
C ILE A 67 4.02 -2.10 -17.61
N ASN A 68 4.20 -0.93 -18.22
CA ASN A 68 5.25 0.02 -17.87
C ASN A 68 4.77 1.11 -16.89
N GLN A 69 3.53 1.05 -16.45
CA GLN A 69 2.98 2.00 -15.49
C GLN A 69 3.32 1.57 -14.06
N PRO A 70 3.60 2.52 -13.16
CA PRO A 70 3.84 2.20 -11.74
C PRO A 70 2.68 1.46 -11.07
N LEU A 71 1.47 1.60 -11.63
CA LEU A 71 0.22 1.05 -11.14
C LEU A 71 -0.32 -0.11 -11.98
N SER A 72 0.55 -0.84 -12.66
CA SER A 72 0.13 -1.96 -13.50
C SER A 72 -0.84 -2.87 -12.76
N ASN A 73 -1.98 -3.14 -13.40
CA ASN A 73 -2.99 -4.07 -12.90
C ASN A 73 -2.66 -5.53 -13.22
N MET A 74 -1.55 -5.77 -13.89
CA MET A 74 -1.08 -7.11 -14.24
C MET A 74 -0.67 -7.89 -13.00
N VAL A 75 -1.00 -9.17 -12.99
CA VAL A 75 -0.75 -10.09 -11.88
C VAL A 75 -0.02 -11.33 -12.38
N GLY A 76 0.96 -11.78 -11.62
CA GLY A 76 1.68 -13.02 -11.89
C GLY A 76 3.20 -12.85 -11.90
N ILE A 77 3.90 -13.97 -11.87
CA ILE A 77 5.36 -14.03 -12.03
C ILE A 77 5.67 -15.19 -12.96
N VAL A 78 6.25 -14.88 -14.11
CA VAL A 78 6.58 -15.84 -15.16
C VAL A 78 8.04 -15.68 -15.54
N ASN A 79 8.81 -16.78 -15.54
CA ASN A 79 10.12 -16.79 -16.15
C ASN A 79 9.95 -16.99 -17.66
N HIS A 80 10.66 -16.21 -18.46
CA HIS A 80 10.74 -16.38 -19.89
C HIS A 80 12.12 -16.87 -20.29
N SER A 81 12.21 -17.66 -21.36
CA SER A 81 13.48 -18.10 -21.91
C SER A 81 13.44 -18.03 -23.44
N GLN A 82 14.35 -17.27 -24.04
CA GLN A 82 14.48 -17.16 -25.49
C GLN A 82 15.94 -16.96 -25.88
N ASN A 83 16.38 -17.67 -26.91
CA ASN A 83 17.76 -17.54 -27.43
C ASN A 83 18.86 -17.70 -26.37
N GLY A 84 18.65 -18.64 -25.42
CA GLY A 84 19.62 -18.90 -24.34
C GLY A 84 19.62 -17.86 -23.21
N LYS A 85 18.80 -16.83 -23.27
CA LYS A 85 18.61 -15.86 -22.20
C LYS A 85 17.33 -16.19 -21.42
N THR A 86 17.42 -16.12 -20.10
CA THR A 86 16.26 -16.28 -19.19
C THR A 86 16.09 -15.01 -18.37
N TRP A 87 14.85 -14.55 -18.25
CA TRP A 87 14.51 -13.41 -17.39
C TRP A 87 13.18 -13.66 -16.69
N GLU A 88 12.95 -12.97 -15.59
CA GLU A 88 11.72 -13.03 -14.83
C GLU A 88 10.85 -11.80 -15.13
N SER A 89 9.63 -12.03 -15.58
CA SER A 89 8.59 -10.99 -15.66
C SER A 89 7.77 -11.01 -14.39
N LYS A 90 8.00 -10.04 -13.53
CA LYS A 90 7.20 -9.79 -12.34
C LYS A 90 6.14 -8.75 -12.66
N TYR A 91 4.92 -9.20 -12.82
CA TYR A 91 3.77 -8.30 -12.98
C TYR A 91 3.23 -7.80 -11.63
N SER A 92 3.55 -8.54 -10.56
CA SER A 92 3.22 -8.16 -9.19
C SER A 92 4.25 -8.74 -8.23
N GLU A 93 4.52 -8.04 -7.14
CA GLU A 93 5.32 -8.59 -6.04
C GLU A 93 4.63 -9.80 -5.39
N PRO A 94 5.42 -10.75 -4.82
CA PRO A 94 4.86 -11.86 -4.07
C PRO A 94 4.01 -11.32 -2.91
N VAL A 95 2.77 -11.72 -2.84
CA VAL A 95 1.81 -11.31 -1.84
C VAL A 95 1.59 -12.41 -0.80
N LEU A 96 1.11 -12.03 0.38
CA LEU A 96 0.75 -12.99 1.44
C LEU A 96 -0.35 -13.94 0.98
N GLU A 97 -1.20 -13.49 0.07
CA GLU A 97 -2.26 -14.32 -0.51
C GLU A 97 -1.70 -15.19 -1.64
N ASN A 98 -2.04 -16.46 -1.59
CA ASN A 98 -1.63 -17.41 -2.62
C ASN A 98 -2.45 -17.30 -3.91
N ILE A 99 -3.59 -16.59 -3.90
CA ILE A 99 -4.46 -16.35 -5.05
C ILE A 99 -4.85 -14.87 -5.06
N ILE A 100 -4.69 -14.21 -6.20
CA ILE A 100 -5.11 -12.83 -6.42
C ILE A 100 -6.29 -12.84 -7.39
N PRO A 101 -7.43 -12.20 -7.07
CA PRO A 101 -8.54 -12.08 -8.00
C PRO A 101 -8.16 -11.25 -9.22
N VAL A 102 -8.61 -11.69 -10.40
CA VAL A 102 -8.38 -11.04 -11.69
C VAL A 102 -9.62 -11.11 -12.57
N VAL A 103 -9.68 -10.24 -13.57
CA VAL A 103 -10.77 -10.19 -14.55
C VAL A 103 -10.56 -11.25 -15.65
N ILE A 104 -9.28 -11.40 -16.07
CA ILE A 104 -8.88 -12.36 -17.10
C ILE A 104 -7.56 -13.06 -16.74
N LEU A 105 -7.31 -14.17 -17.41
CA LEU A 105 -6.05 -14.90 -17.35
C LEU A 105 -5.43 -15.03 -18.75
N ASP A 106 -4.10 -15.10 -18.76
CA ASP A 106 -3.30 -15.44 -19.94
C ASP A 106 -3.32 -16.95 -20.18
N GLY A 107 -3.39 -17.34 -21.46
CA GLY A 107 -3.51 -18.71 -21.93
C GLY A 107 -2.31 -19.60 -21.69
N LEU A 108 -1.16 -19.04 -21.29
CA LEU A 108 0.06 -19.84 -21.06
C LEU A 108 -0.15 -20.96 -20.04
N PHE A 109 -1.02 -20.73 -19.05
CA PHE A 109 -1.39 -21.72 -18.03
C PHE A 109 -2.64 -21.26 -17.29
N PHE A 110 -3.72 -22.01 -17.37
CA PHE A 110 -4.87 -21.88 -16.48
C PHE A 110 -5.59 -23.21 -16.29
N ALA A 111 -6.13 -23.42 -15.11
CA ALA A 111 -6.91 -24.59 -14.74
C ALA A 111 -8.35 -24.19 -14.43
N VAL A 112 -9.26 -25.10 -14.73
CA VAL A 112 -10.71 -24.86 -14.69
C VAL A 112 -11.37 -25.93 -13.82
N ASP A 113 -12.26 -25.50 -12.93
CA ASP A 113 -13.19 -26.39 -12.24
C ASP A 113 -14.49 -26.47 -13.06
N LYS A 114 -14.75 -27.61 -13.68
CA LYS A 114 -15.90 -27.84 -14.56
C LYS A 114 -17.25 -27.64 -13.88
N GLU A 115 -17.33 -27.82 -12.57
CA GLU A 115 -18.56 -27.64 -11.80
C GLU A 115 -18.87 -26.17 -11.53
N LYS A 116 -17.85 -25.31 -11.57
CA LYS A 116 -17.99 -23.89 -11.24
C LYS A 116 -18.07 -22.97 -12.45
N ILE A 117 -17.50 -23.36 -13.59
CA ILE A 117 -17.63 -22.55 -14.81
C ILE A 117 -19.06 -22.54 -15.32
N LYS A 118 -19.47 -21.43 -15.92
CA LYS A 118 -20.81 -21.20 -16.46
C LYS A 118 -20.85 -21.10 -17.98
N LYS A 119 -19.72 -20.84 -18.60
CA LYS A 119 -19.55 -20.74 -20.06
C LYS A 119 -18.42 -21.63 -20.53
N GLN A 120 -18.57 -22.16 -21.72
CA GLN A 120 -17.55 -22.88 -22.48
C GLN A 120 -16.79 -21.90 -23.38
N PHE A 121 -15.72 -22.34 -24.03
CA PHE A 121 -15.00 -21.52 -25.02
C PHE A 121 -15.93 -21.19 -26.20
N ASP A 122 -15.91 -19.92 -26.64
CA ASP A 122 -16.66 -19.50 -27.82
C ASP A 122 -15.95 -20.02 -29.09
N GLU A 123 -16.61 -20.95 -29.78
CA GLU A 123 -16.08 -21.58 -31.02
C GLU A 123 -15.99 -20.60 -32.21
N LYS A 124 -16.53 -19.39 -32.08
CA LYS A 124 -16.37 -18.32 -33.08
C LYS A 124 -14.99 -17.66 -33.00
N VAL A 125 -14.31 -17.73 -31.84
CA VAL A 125 -12.93 -17.24 -31.67
C VAL A 125 -11.99 -18.19 -32.47
N LYS A 126 -11.32 -17.61 -33.45
CA LYS A 126 -10.50 -18.38 -34.42
C LYS A 126 -9.02 -18.33 -34.03
N GLY A 127 -8.28 -19.37 -34.41
CA GLY A 127 -6.83 -19.42 -34.22
C GLY A 127 -6.42 -19.63 -32.77
N PHE A 128 -5.32 -18.98 -32.38
CA PHE A 128 -4.64 -19.19 -31.12
C PHE A 128 -4.64 -17.94 -30.21
N HIS A 129 -5.47 -16.93 -30.51
CA HIS A 129 -5.48 -15.66 -29.79
C HIS A 129 -6.86 -15.36 -29.23
N PHE A 130 -6.91 -14.71 -28.06
CA PHE A 130 -8.14 -14.30 -27.37
C PHE A 130 -9.06 -15.42 -26.86
N TYR A 131 -8.74 -16.70 -27.09
CA TYR A 131 -9.53 -17.81 -26.57
C TYR A 131 -9.54 -17.84 -25.03
N ASP A 132 -8.43 -17.47 -24.45
CA ASP A 132 -8.15 -17.38 -23.02
C ASP A 132 -8.82 -16.16 -22.38
N ILE A 133 -8.60 -14.98 -22.98
CA ILE A 133 -9.19 -13.72 -22.54
C ILE A 133 -10.71 -13.80 -22.60
N ASP A 134 -11.26 -14.23 -23.75
CA ASP A 134 -12.70 -14.34 -23.95
C ASP A 134 -13.35 -15.33 -22.98
N PHE A 135 -12.78 -16.53 -22.83
CA PHE A 135 -13.28 -17.55 -21.92
C PHE A 135 -13.27 -17.10 -20.46
N THR A 136 -12.15 -16.56 -19.99
CA THR A 136 -11.99 -16.15 -18.60
C THR A 136 -12.83 -14.93 -18.28
N PHE A 137 -12.90 -13.94 -19.20
CA PHE A 137 -13.74 -12.76 -19.06
C PHE A 137 -15.23 -13.08 -19.04
N THR A 138 -15.69 -13.93 -19.97
CA THR A 138 -17.10 -14.32 -20.03
C THR A 138 -17.53 -15.06 -18.76
N ASN A 139 -16.70 -15.95 -18.23
CA ASN A 139 -16.97 -16.58 -16.94
C ASN A 139 -16.95 -15.59 -15.78
N HIS A 140 -16.02 -14.62 -15.78
CA HIS A 140 -15.99 -13.55 -14.79
C HIS A 140 -17.30 -12.74 -14.80
N LEU A 141 -17.82 -12.36 -15.96
CA LEU A 141 -19.10 -11.64 -16.09
C LEU A 141 -20.29 -12.45 -15.55
N GLU A 142 -20.24 -13.77 -15.62
CA GLU A 142 -21.23 -14.67 -15.04
C GLU A 142 -21.05 -14.90 -13.53
N GLY A 143 -20.12 -14.17 -12.88
CA GLY A 143 -19.84 -14.24 -11.46
C GLY A 143 -18.93 -15.40 -11.03
N VAL A 144 -18.27 -16.08 -11.98
CA VAL A 144 -17.24 -17.08 -11.66
C VAL A 144 -15.98 -16.36 -11.17
N LYS A 145 -15.47 -16.76 -10.02
CA LYS A 145 -14.20 -16.21 -9.50
C LYS A 145 -13.03 -16.69 -10.34
N VAL A 146 -12.27 -15.74 -10.87
CA VAL A 146 -11.05 -15.95 -11.66
C VAL A 146 -9.86 -15.42 -10.87
N GLY A 147 -8.75 -16.17 -10.79
CA GLY A 147 -7.62 -15.77 -9.96
C GLY A 147 -6.26 -16.24 -10.47
N VAL A 148 -5.22 -15.50 -10.09
CA VAL A 148 -3.81 -15.82 -10.33
C VAL A 148 -3.19 -16.44 -9.09
N ILE A 149 -2.57 -17.61 -9.23
CA ILE A 149 -1.82 -18.30 -8.18
C ILE A 149 -0.40 -17.71 -8.13
N THR A 150 0.03 -17.28 -6.95
CA THR A 150 1.33 -16.61 -6.77
C THR A 150 2.46 -17.54 -6.32
N ASN A 151 2.18 -18.76 -5.89
CA ASN A 151 3.16 -19.70 -5.31
C ASN A 151 3.50 -20.89 -6.22
N ILE A 152 3.11 -20.83 -7.49
CA ILE A 152 3.54 -21.77 -8.55
C ILE A 152 4.36 -20.99 -9.56
N ARG A 153 5.53 -21.49 -9.92
CA ARG A 153 6.45 -20.89 -10.89
C ARG A 153 6.64 -21.79 -12.08
N ILE A 154 6.67 -21.16 -13.25
CA ILE A 154 6.96 -21.82 -14.54
C ILE A 154 8.01 -21.01 -15.31
N THR A 155 8.63 -21.67 -16.29
CA THR A 155 9.40 -21.01 -17.36
C THR A 155 8.67 -21.21 -18.67
N HIS A 156 8.34 -20.14 -19.37
CA HIS A 156 7.75 -20.11 -20.71
C HIS A 156 8.86 -19.85 -21.72
N LYS A 157 9.01 -20.74 -22.72
CA LYS A 157 10.14 -20.73 -23.66
C LYS A 157 9.94 -19.80 -24.84
N SER A 158 8.78 -19.19 -24.99
CA SER A 158 8.49 -18.21 -26.04
C SER A 158 8.02 -16.88 -25.47
N ILE A 159 7.93 -15.89 -26.35
CA ILE A 159 7.29 -14.60 -26.09
C ILE A 159 6.08 -14.53 -27.01
N GLY A 160 4.93 -14.17 -26.47
CA GLY A 160 3.73 -13.92 -27.26
C GLY A 160 3.98 -12.90 -28.38
N GLN A 161 3.46 -13.14 -29.54
CA GLN A 161 3.51 -12.19 -30.67
C GLN A 161 2.10 -11.78 -31.05
N THR A 162 1.92 -10.49 -31.30
CA THR A 162 0.70 -9.96 -31.89
C THR A 162 0.82 -10.01 -33.41
N ASN A 163 -0.23 -10.49 -34.08
CA ASN A 163 -0.34 -10.54 -35.54
C ASN A 163 -1.72 -10.04 -36.00
N GLU A 164 -2.00 -10.06 -37.29
CA GLU A 164 -3.30 -9.64 -37.83
C GLU A 164 -4.47 -10.40 -37.22
N GLN A 165 -4.34 -11.71 -37.02
CA GLN A 165 -5.39 -12.54 -36.39
C GLN A 165 -5.62 -12.15 -34.92
N TRP A 166 -4.57 -11.77 -34.22
CA TRP A 166 -4.68 -11.25 -32.85
C TRP A 166 -5.52 -9.96 -32.84
N GLU A 167 -5.23 -9.03 -33.75
CA GLU A 167 -5.95 -7.75 -33.85
C GLU A 167 -7.42 -7.94 -34.27
N GLU A 168 -7.70 -8.81 -35.22
CA GLU A 168 -9.07 -9.17 -35.59
C GLU A 168 -9.86 -9.73 -34.39
N ASN A 169 -9.30 -10.66 -33.66
CA ASN A 169 -9.94 -11.24 -32.48
C ASN A 169 -10.13 -10.19 -31.36
N ARG A 170 -9.17 -9.28 -31.19
CA ARG A 170 -9.27 -8.18 -30.23
C ARG A 170 -10.46 -7.27 -30.56
N LEU A 171 -10.56 -6.82 -31.80
CA LEU A 171 -11.64 -5.94 -32.23
C LEU A 171 -13.02 -6.63 -32.10
N GLU A 172 -13.11 -7.90 -32.45
CA GLU A 172 -14.34 -8.67 -32.31
C GLU A 172 -14.72 -8.87 -30.82
N PHE A 173 -13.72 -9.11 -29.95
CA PHE A 173 -13.90 -9.16 -28.50
C PHE A 173 -14.43 -7.84 -27.94
N ILE A 174 -13.81 -6.71 -28.28
CA ILE A 174 -14.25 -5.37 -27.85
C ILE A 174 -15.69 -5.13 -28.30
N LYS A 175 -16.01 -5.43 -29.55
CA LYS A 175 -17.37 -5.25 -30.09
C LYS A 175 -18.41 -6.04 -29.30
N ARG A 176 -18.10 -7.27 -28.91
CA ARG A 176 -19.01 -8.12 -28.11
C ARG A 176 -19.17 -7.67 -26.66
N HIS A 177 -18.13 -7.11 -26.08
CA HIS A 177 -18.07 -6.79 -24.67
C HIS A 177 -18.01 -5.30 -24.36
N SER A 178 -18.31 -4.41 -25.34
CA SER A 178 -18.20 -2.95 -25.20
C SER A 178 -18.96 -2.36 -23.98
N SER A 179 -20.11 -2.95 -23.63
CA SER A 179 -20.90 -2.51 -22.47
C SER A 179 -20.31 -2.95 -21.12
N ASN A 180 -19.33 -3.86 -21.13
CA ASN A 180 -18.70 -4.42 -19.93
C ASN A 180 -17.23 -3.98 -19.78
N LEU A 181 -16.74 -3.18 -20.71
CA LEU A 181 -15.39 -2.62 -20.68
C LEU A 181 -15.41 -1.11 -20.38
N PRO A 182 -14.47 -0.58 -19.61
CA PRO A 182 -13.44 -1.32 -18.88
C PRO A 182 -14.05 -2.16 -17.75
N SER A 183 -13.42 -3.30 -17.43
CA SER A 183 -13.84 -4.15 -16.33
C SER A 183 -12.74 -4.27 -15.29
N GLU A 184 -13.11 -4.18 -14.02
CA GLU A 184 -12.15 -4.24 -12.92
C GLU A 184 -12.67 -5.08 -11.77
N VAL A 185 -11.80 -5.95 -11.24
CA VAL A 185 -12.05 -6.62 -9.98
C VAL A 185 -11.40 -5.83 -8.85
N GLY A 186 -12.21 -5.41 -7.90
CA GLY A 186 -11.74 -4.70 -6.72
C GLY A 186 -10.64 -5.47 -5.99
N CYS A 187 -9.68 -4.77 -5.44
CA CYS A 187 -8.69 -5.33 -4.55
C CYS A 187 -8.78 -4.66 -3.21
N ASP A 188 -8.92 -5.48 -2.21
CA ASP A 188 -8.62 -5.03 -0.87
C ASP A 188 -7.12 -4.81 -0.71
N LEU A 189 -6.75 -3.91 0.16
CA LEU A 189 -5.36 -3.73 0.55
C LEU A 189 -4.87 -4.99 1.25
N PHE A 190 -3.62 -5.39 0.94
CA PHE A 190 -3.03 -6.54 1.60
C PHE A 190 -2.62 -6.22 3.02
N TYR A 191 -3.10 -7.02 3.95
CA TYR A 191 -2.63 -7.06 5.33
C TYR A 191 -2.93 -8.43 5.94
N SER A 192 -2.20 -8.79 6.99
CA SER A 192 -2.49 -10.01 7.73
C SER A 192 -3.83 -9.89 8.47
N LYS A 193 -4.70 -10.86 8.28
CA LYS A 193 -5.95 -10.99 9.06
C LYS A 193 -5.73 -11.57 10.46
N LYS A 194 -4.46 -11.81 10.82
CA LYS A 194 -4.11 -12.34 12.15
C LYS A 194 -4.42 -11.30 13.22
N GLU A 195 -5.23 -11.67 14.17
CA GLU A 195 -5.49 -10.84 15.35
C GLU A 195 -4.24 -10.61 16.19
N ILE A 196 -4.12 -9.42 16.73
CA ILE A 196 -3.03 -9.02 17.63
C ILE A 196 -3.58 -8.97 19.05
N LEU A 197 -3.20 -9.95 19.85
CA LEU A 197 -3.56 -9.98 21.26
C LEU A 197 -2.40 -9.40 22.08
N LEU A 198 -2.61 -8.23 22.66
CA LEU A 198 -1.66 -7.57 23.54
C LEU A 198 -1.93 -7.97 25.01
N LYS A 199 -0.94 -8.58 25.66
CA LYS A 199 -1.05 -8.96 27.08
C LYS A 199 -1.07 -7.75 28.02
N LYS A 200 -0.40 -6.67 27.60
CA LYS A 200 -0.38 -5.40 28.30
C LYS A 200 -0.76 -4.31 27.31
N GLN A 201 -1.55 -3.38 27.75
CA GLN A 201 -1.98 -2.22 26.96
C GLN A 201 -1.57 -0.97 27.72
N PRO A 202 -0.35 -0.43 27.47
CA PRO A 202 0.04 0.86 28.06
C PRO A 202 -0.94 1.96 27.63
N LYS A 203 -1.14 2.97 28.47
CA LYS A 203 -2.05 4.06 28.11
C LYS A 203 -1.55 4.80 26.88
N LEU A 204 -2.44 5.00 25.92
CA LEU A 204 -2.19 5.64 24.64
C LEU A 204 -3.06 6.89 24.49
N SER A 205 -2.48 8.04 24.19
CA SER A 205 -3.22 9.24 23.78
C SER A 205 -3.08 9.44 22.27
N ILE A 206 -4.21 9.50 21.57
CA ILE A 206 -4.30 9.74 20.13
C ILE A 206 -4.65 11.21 19.93
N ILE A 207 -3.79 11.97 19.25
CA ILE A 207 -3.95 13.41 19.05
C ILE A 207 -4.35 13.66 17.59
N ILE A 208 -5.48 14.34 17.38
CA ILE A 208 -6.06 14.60 16.07
C ILE A 208 -6.31 16.09 15.90
N PRO A 209 -5.36 16.86 15.31
CA PRO A 209 -5.62 18.23 14.90
C PRO A 209 -6.68 18.26 13.80
N THR A 210 -7.64 19.19 13.90
CA THR A 210 -8.72 19.31 12.92
C THR A 210 -9.18 20.76 12.74
N LYS A 211 -9.75 21.03 11.57
CA LYS A 211 -10.50 22.24 11.28
C LYS A 211 -11.55 21.91 10.24
N ASP A 212 -12.82 22.16 10.57
CA ASP A 212 -13.94 21.85 9.67
C ASP A 212 -13.92 20.40 9.13
N ASN A 213 -14.46 20.15 7.93
CA ASN A 213 -14.44 18.84 7.28
C ASN A 213 -14.91 17.67 8.17
N ILE A 214 -16.06 17.86 8.79
CA ILE A 214 -16.65 16.97 9.79
C ILE A 214 -16.75 15.52 9.34
N ASP A 215 -17.15 15.28 8.10
CA ASP A 215 -17.32 13.92 7.56
C ASP A 215 -15.98 13.17 7.53
N ILE A 216 -14.90 13.87 7.21
CA ILE A 216 -13.54 13.30 7.20
C ILE A 216 -13.10 12.96 8.63
N LEU A 217 -13.26 13.89 9.56
CA LEU A 217 -12.95 13.66 10.97
C LEU A 217 -13.76 12.49 11.54
N PHE A 218 -15.06 12.43 11.27
CA PHE A 218 -15.90 11.35 11.79
C PHE A 218 -15.58 10.00 11.18
N ASN A 219 -15.19 9.92 9.91
CA ASN A 219 -14.65 8.70 9.29
C ASN A 219 -13.37 8.25 10.00
N CYS A 220 -12.44 9.17 10.30
CA CYS A 220 -11.23 8.88 11.06
C CYS A 220 -11.57 8.32 12.44
N LEU A 221 -12.37 9.03 13.22
CA LEU A 221 -12.78 8.61 14.57
C LEU A 221 -13.51 7.26 14.55
N THR A 222 -14.48 7.07 13.65
CA THR A 222 -15.22 5.82 13.50
C THR A 222 -14.28 4.68 13.19
N SER A 223 -13.33 4.87 12.27
CA SER A 223 -12.36 3.83 11.91
C SER A 223 -11.46 3.44 13.09
N ILE A 224 -11.07 4.39 13.94
CA ILE A 224 -10.30 4.13 15.17
C ILE A 224 -11.13 3.26 16.11
N TYR A 225 -12.38 3.62 16.39
CA TYR A 225 -13.24 2.87 17.30
C TYR A 225 -13.61 1.48 16.80
N GLU A 226 -13.84 1.33 15.50
CA GLU A 226 -14.30 0.06 14.91
C GLU A 226 -13.16 -0.93 14.59
N LYS A 227 -11.98 -0.43 14.20
CA LYS A 227 -10.90 -1.29 13.70
C LYS A 227 -9.88 -1.66 14.76
N THR A 228 -9.76 -0.90 15.87
CA THR A 228 -8.76 -1.25 16.89
C THR A 228 -9.34 -2.18 17.96
N SER A 229 -8.59 -3.23 18.26
CA SER A 229 -8.81 -4.06 19.44
C SER A 229 -8.14 -3.49 20.71
N TYR A 230 -7.40 -2.40 20.57
CA TYR A 230 -6.78 -1.68 21.68
C TYR A 230 -7.85 -0.99 22.53
N THR A 231 -7.83 -1.18 23.83
CA THR A 231 -8.89 -0.66 24.72
C THR A 231 -8.43 0.46 25.64
N ASN A 232 -7.13 0.52 25.97
CA ASN A 232 -6.58 1.51 26.91
C ASN A 232 -6.07 2.75 26.18
N PHE A 233 -7.00 3.49 25.55
CA PHE A 233 -6.67 4.73 24.84
C PHE A 233 -7.66 5.84 25.15
N GLU A 234 -7.21 7.07 24.93
CA GLU A 234 -8.03 8.27 24.79
C GLU A 234 -7.76 8.96 23.45
N VAL A 235 -8.71 9.71 22.95
CA VAL A 235 -8.59 10.54 21.76
C VAL A 235 -8.71 12.01 22.17
N ILE A 236 -7.79 12.84 21.70
CA ILE A 236 -7.80 14.28 21.90
C ILE A 236 -7.97 14.93 20.53
N VAL A 237 -9.15 15.43 20.27
CA VAL A 237 -9.46 16.23 19.07
C VAL A 237 -9.01 17.66 19.37
N ALA A 238 -8.02 18.14 18.64
CA ALA A 238 -7.49 19.49 18.74
C ALA A 238 -8.12 20.35 17.63
N ASP A 239 -9.22 21.03 17.93
CA ASP A 239 -9.89 21.91 16.98
C ASP A 239 -9.12 23.24 16.83
N THR A 240 -8.92 23.68 15.60
CA THR A 240 -8.11 24.85 15.26
C THR A 240 -8.93 25.96 14.62
N GLY A 241 -10.15 26.17 15.13
CA GLY A 241 -11.06 27.20 14.71
C GLY A 241 -12.03 26.74 13.62
N SER A 242 -12.74 25.63 13.86
CA SER A 242 -13.87 25.22 13.06
C SER A 242 -15.03 26.20 13.18
N GLU A 243 -15.87 26.25 12.15
CA GLU A 243 -17.15 26.99 12.18
C GLU A 243 -18.06 26.45 13.30
N ASP A 244 -18.86 27.33 13.91
CA ASP A 244 -19.69 27.02 15.08
C ASP A 244 -20.54 25.75 14.90
N LEU A 245 -21.16 25.56 13.73
CA LEU A 245 -21.98 24.39 13.45
C LEU A 245 -21.16 23.09 13.47
N ASN A 246 -19.93 23.12 12.95
CA ASN A 246 -19.03 21.99 12.93
C ASN A 246 -18.49 21.71 14.33
N LEU A 247 -18.12 22.75 15.04
CA LEU A 247 -17.64 22.65 16.41
C LEU A 247 -18.70 22.02 17.34
N GLU A 248 -19.98 22.41 17.21
CA GLU A 248 -21.07 21.81 17.98
C GLU A 248 -21.23 20.31 17.69
N LYS A 249 -21.08 19.87 16.44
CA LYS A 249 -21.10 18.44 16.11
C LYS A 249 -19.93 17.69 16.75
N ILE A 250 -18.73 18.29 16.80
CA ILE A 250 -17.58 17.69 17.48
C ILE A 250 -17.87 17.58 18.97
N LYS A 251 -18.41 18.62 19.60
CA LYS A 251 -18.82 18.61 21.02
C LYS A 251 -19.83 17.53 21.32
N GLU A 252 -20.81 17.34 20.44
CA GLU A 252 -21.82 16.29 20.57
C GLU A 252 -21.18 14.89 20.48
N PHE A 253 -20.29 14.66 19.50
CA PHE A 253 -19.56 13.41 19.39
C PHE A 253 -18.75 13.09 20.65
N CYS A 254 -18.03 14.08 21.20
CA CYS A 254 -17.25 13.92 22.43
C CYS A 254 -18.13 13.57 23.65
N LYS A 255 -19.33 14.14 23.75
CA LYS A 255 -20.29 13.81 24.82
C LYS A 255 -20.79 12.36 24.75
N LEU A 256 -20.89 11.80 23.55
CA LEU A 256 -21.35 10.44 23.33
C LEU A 256 -20.22 9.39 23.47
N ASN A 257 -18.97 9.82 23.45
CA ASN A 257 -17.78 8.96 23.47
C ASN A 257 -16.85 9.39 24.60
N ASP A 258 -16.93 8.71 25.72
CA ASP A 258 -16.20 9.00 26.98
C ASP A 258 -14.67 8.98 26.86
N LYS A 259 -14.15 8.33 25.82
CA LYS A 259 -12.71 8.30 25.49
C LYS A 259 -12.26 9.48 24.63
N THR A 260 -13.16 10.33 24.14
CA THR A 260 -12.83 11.46 23.26
C THR A 260 -12.95 12.78 24.02
N LYS A 261 -11.90 13.58 23.95
CA LYS A 261 -11.85 14.95 24.51
C LYS A 261 -11.68 15.96 23.37
N LEU A 262 -12.26 17.14 23.53
CA LEU A 262 -12.06 18.28 22.64
C LEU A 262 -11.18 19.32 23.34
N VAL A 263 -10.22 19.83 22.60
CA VAL A 263 -9.40 21.00 22.96
C VAL A 263 -9.49 22.01 21.83
N GLU A 264 -9.79 23.26 22.16
CA GLU A 264 -10.00 24.33 21.17
C GLU A 264 -8.78 25.26 21.12
N PHE A 265 -8.29 25.56 19.91
CA PHE A 265 -7.20 26.49 19.64
C PHE A 265 -7.68 27.60 18.69
N ASP A 266 -7.17 28.82 18.87
CA ASP A 266 -7.48 29.97 18.00
C ASP A 266 -6.41 30.21 16.92
N TYR A 267 -5.49 29.27 16.75
CA TYR A 267 -4.41 29.30 15.75
C TYR A 267 -4.17 27.94 15.13
N TYR A 268 -3.47 27.91 14.01
CA TYR A 268 -3.00 26.69 13.38
C TYR A 268 -1.48 26.68 13.21
N ASN A 269 -0.82 25.75 13.84
CA ASN A 269 0.53 25.29 13.57
C ASN A 269 0.61 23.83 14.01
N PHE A 270 0.80 22.92 13.08
CA PHE A 270 0.76 21.48 13.36
C PHE A 270 1.71 21.07 14.49
N ALA A 271 2.97 21.53 14.40
CA ALA A 271 4.00 21.21 15.39
C ALA A 271 3.66 21.76 16.79
N GLN A 272 3.27 23.03 16.86
CA GLN A 272 2.97 23.70 18.12
C GLN A 272 1.74 23.09 18.80
N ILE A 273 0.65 22.86 18.06
CA ILE A 273 -0.58 22.26 18.60
C ILE A 273 -0.31 20.86 19.16
N ASN A 274 0.38 20.01 18.42
CA ASN A 274 0.70 18.66 18.90
C ASN A 274 1.60 18.70 20.14
N ASN A 275 2.59 19.60 20.18
CA ASN A 275 3.45 19.78 21.37
C ASN A 275 2.63 20.23 22.57
N GLU A 276 1.79 21.24 22.41
CA GLU A 276 0.97 21.79 23.49
C GLU A 276 -0.02 20.74 24.01
N VAL A 277 -0.65 19.98 23.12
CA VAL A 277 -1.53 18.88 23.54
C VAL A 277 -0.77 17.83 24.35
N VAL A 278 0.45 17.46 23.96
CA VAL A 278 1.25 16.48 24.73
C VAL A 278 1.64 17.04 26.10
N HIS A 279 1.96 18.31 26.19
CA HIS A 279 2.38 18.95 27.46
C HIS A 279 1.22 19.19 28.42
N GLU A 280 0.07 19.66 27.93
CA GLU A 280 -0.98 20.22 28.78
C GLU A 280 -2.21 19.30 28.94
N TYR A 281 -2.50 18.46 27.92
CA TYR A 281 -3.77 17.74 27.87
C TYR A 281 -3.66 16.23 27.91
N VAL A 282 -2.47 15.68 27.62
CA VAL A 282 -2.21 14.24 27.74
C VAL A 282 -2.02 13.88 29.22
N SER A 283 -2.69 12.82 29.67
CA SER A 283 -2.61 12.38 31.06
C SER A 283 -1.20 11.96 31.48
N ASP A 284 -0.84 12.18 32.75
CA ASP A 284 0.49 11.84 33.28
C ASP A 284 0.84 10.37 33.15
N ASP A 285 -0.12 9.47 33.29
CA ASP A 285 0.02 8.02 33.18
C ASP A 285 0.08 7.51 31.73
N THR A 286 -0.01 8.39 30.72
CA THR A 286 0.15 8.02 29.32
C THR A 286 1.60 7.65 29.02
N GLU A 287 1.79 6.45 28.44
CA GLU A 287 3.09 5.93 28.02
C GLU A 287 3.38 6.21 26.55
N LEU A 288 2.34 6.21 25.72
CA LEU A 288 2.44 6.34 24.28
C LEU A 288 1.59 7.50 23.73
N VAL A 289 2.11 8.17 22.73
CA VAL A 289 1.38 9.17 21.94
C VAL A 289 1.32 8.71 20.49
N LEU A 290 0.14 8.81 19.88
CA LEU A 290 -0.08 8.61 18.46
C LEU A 290 -0.55 9.92 17.83
N PHE A 291 0.28 10.52 17.02
CA PHE A 291 -0.13 11.64 16.16
C PHE A 291 -0.91 11.06 14.99
N CYS A 292 -2.07 11.61 14.72
CA CYS A 292 -2.99 11.12 13.69
C CYS A 292 -3.65 12.30 12.98
N ASN A 293 -3.50 12.41 11.67
CA ASN A 293 -4.25 13.38 10.90
C ASN A 293 -5.74 13.04 10.90
N ASN A 294 -6.59 14.05 10.78
CA ASN A 294 -8.05 13.88 10.76
C ASN A 294 -8.57 13.16 9.51
N ASP A 295 -7.74 12.99 8.48
CA ASP A 295 -8.04 12.30 7.22
C ASP A 295 -7.38 10.90 7.10
N ILE A 296 -7.04 10.31 8.24
CA ILE A 296 -6.62 8.91 8.35
C ILE A 296 -7.87 8.02 8.52
N GLU A 297 -7.93 6.93 7.76
CA GLU A 297 -8.94 5.88 7.92
C GLU A 297 -8.25 4.53 8.09
N LEU A 298 -8.44 3.87 9.23
CA LEU A 298 -7.82 2.57 9.51
C LEU A 298 -8.44 1.48 8.63
N VAL A 299 -7.58 0.70 7.97
CA VAL A 299 -7.99 -0.47 7.18
C VAL A 299 -8.08 -1.71 8.07
N ASN A 300 -7.16 -1.82 9.03
CA ASN A 300 -7.09 -2.94 9.97
C ASN A 300 -6.77 -2.43 11.38
N ASP A 301 -6.53 -3.36 12.32
CA ASP A 301 -6.07 -3.03 13.66
C ASP A 301 -4.61 -2.53 13.65
N ALA A 302 -4.38 -1.38 13.00
CA ALA A 302 -3.06 -0.79 12.83
C ALA A 302 -2.45 -0.37 14.17
N ILE A 303 -3.26 0.16 15.08
CA ILE A 303 -2.80 0.65 16.39
C ILE A 303 -2.22 -0.51 17.21
N SER A 304 -2.95 -1.61 17.38
CA SER A 304 -2.43 -2.77 18.13
C SER A 304 -1.17 -3.36 17.49
N ARG A 305 -1.07 -3.33 16.15
CA ARG A 305 0.12 -3.79 15.43
C ARG A 305 1.34 -2.92 15.71
N MET A 306 1.19 -1.60 15.68
CA MET A 306 2.25 -0.65 15.99
C MET A 306 2.69 -0.78 17.45
N VAL A 307 1.74 -0.84 18.38
CA VAL A 307 2.04 -1.02 19.82
C VAL A 307 2.73 -2.37 20.08
N SER A 308 2.32 -3.46 19.42
CA SER A 308 2.98 -4.76 19.52
C SER A 308 4.45 -4.71 19.12
N VAL A 309 4.78 -3.96 18.06
CA VAL A 309 6.16 -3.77 17.61
C VAL A 309 6.96 -2.95 18.60
N TRP A 310 6.39 -1.86 19.13
CA TRP A 310 7.01 -1.05 20.15
C TRP A 310 7.30 -1.89 21.41
N GLN A 311 6.36 -2.66 21.93
CA GLN A 311 6.52 -3.48 23.11
C GLN A 311 7.64 -4.50 23.00
N LYS A 312 7.79 -5.15 21.86
CA LYS A 312 8.84 -6.16 21.62
C LYS A 312 10.24 -5.58 21.71
N ASN A 313 10.37 -4.28 21.45
CA ASN A 313 11.66 -3.61 21.33
C ASN A 313 11.76 -2.31 22.16
N LYS A 314 10.90 -2.11 23.15
CA LYS A 314 10.68 -0.87 23.90
C LYS A 314 11.93 -0.02 24.16
N ARG A 315 13.05 -0.64 24.59
CA ARG A 315 14.29 0.09 24.91
C ARG A 315 14.99 0.71 23.71
N LYS A 316 14.78 0.17 22.52
CA LYS A 316 15.51 0.53 21.29
C LYS A 316 14.65 1.29 20.29
N VAL A 317 13.34 1.19 20.38
CA VAL A 317 12.41 1.79 19.42
C VAL A 317 12.32 3.29 19.64
N GLY A 318 12.37 4.01 18.54
CA GLY A 318 12.05 5.42 18.42
C GLY A 318 10.59 5.62 18.01
N THR A 319 10.37 6.06 16.78
CA THR A 319 9.03 6.14 16.20
C THR A 319 8.59 4.83 15.59
N VAL A 320 7.28 4.59 15.54
CA VAL A 320 6.67 3.49 14.80
C VAL A 320 5.63 4.06 13.84
N GLY A 321 5.73 3.70 12.56
CA GLY A 321 4.81 4.15 11.52
C GLY A 321 4.09 2.99 10.83
N ALA A 322 2.98 3.32 10.18
CA ALA A 322 2.14 2.42 9.43
C ALA A 322 2.31 2.62 7.92
N ARG A 323 1.86 1.65 7.13
CA ARG A 323 1.72 1.77 5.70
C ARG A 323 0.48 2.59 5.37
N LEU A 324 0.70 3.74 4.72
CA LEU A 324 -0.39 4.60 4.29
C LEU A 324 -0.62 4.47 2.78
N HIS A 325 -1.87 4.56 2.40
CA HIS A 325 -2.32 4.51 1.02
C HIS A 325 -3.11 5.76 0.66
N PHE A 326 -2.97 6.20 -0.59
CA PHE A 326 -3.89 7.14 -1.21
C PHE A 326 -5.26 6.49 -1.46
N GLU A 327 -6.27 7.30 -1.77
CA GLU A 327 -7.62 6.83 -2.13
C GLU A 327 -7.62 5.85 -3.32
N ASP A 328 -6.70 6.05 -4.27
CA ASP A 328 -6.47 5.16 -5.41
C ASP A 328 -5.74 3.85 -5.04
N LYS A 329 -5.53 3.59 -3.76
CA LYS A 329 -4.86 2.43 -3.18
C LYS A 329 -3.35 2.35 -3.46
N THR A 330 -2.75 3.35 -4.07
CA THR A 330 -1.29 3.41 -4.21
C THR A 330 -0.64 3.72 -2.87
N VAL A 331 0.60 3.29 -2.70
CA VAL A 331 1.35 3.56 -1.48
C VAL A 331 1.67 5.05 -1.39
N GLN A 332 1.29 5.67 -0.28
CA GLN A 332 1.68 7.03 0.06
C GLN A 332 2.92 7.04 0.95
N HIS A 333 2.91 6.20 1.98
CA HIS A 333 4.00 6.10 2.94
C HIS A 333 4.37 4.65 3.22
N GLY A 334 5.65 4.34 3.05
CA GLY A 334 6.27 3.07 3.39
C GLY A 334 7.52 3.21 4.27
N GLY A 335 7.62 4.33 5.00
CA GLY A 335 8.83 4.77 5.69
C GLY A 335 9.60 5.81 4.87
N MET A 336 10.31 6.71 5.54
CA MET A 336 11.13 7.75 4.91
C MET A 336 12.48 7.20 4.45
N LEU A 337 12.93 7.72 3.32
CA LEU A 337 14.25 7.50 2.72
C LEU A 337 15.03 8.81 2.69
N LEU A 338 16.32 8.74 2.97
CA LEU A 338 17.25 9.85 2.78
C LEU A 338 18.14 9.59 1.57
N TRP A 339 18.09 10.50 0.61
CA TRP A 339 18.92 10.48 -0.58
C TRP A 339 19.91 11.63 -0.57
N LEU A 340 21.17 11.35 -0.81
CA LEU A 340 22.16 12.34 -1.16
C LEU A 340 22.40 12.28 -2.67
N LYS A 341 21.91 13.28 -3.38
CA LYS A 341 22.13 13.41 -4.83
C LYS A 341 23.32 14.29 -5.08
N LYS A 342 24.34 13.78 -5.75
CA LYS A 342 25.39 14.60 -6.33
C LYS A 342 24.79 15.34 -7.52
N SER A 343 24.69 16.65 -7.43
CA SER A 343 24.27 17.48 -8.55
C SER A 343 25.46 17.65 -9.52
N TRP A 344 25.20 17.65 -10.82
CA TRP A 344 26.20 18.04 -11.84
C TRP A 344 26.74 19.46 -11.64
N LEU A 345 26.12 20.28 -10.81
CA LEU A 345 26.64 21.54 -10.27
C LEU A 345 27.68 21.33 -9.18
N THR A 346 28.10 20.09 -8.89
CA THR A 346 29.05 19.76 -7.81
C THR A 346 30.52 19.99 -8.12
N GLU A 347 30.88 20.63 -9.20
CA GLU A 347 32.18 21.33 -9.22
C GLU A 347 32.31 22.33 -8.04
N VAL A 348 31.20 22.67 -7.39
CA VAL A 348 31.10 23.55 -6.21
C VAL A 348 30.78 22.79 -4.89
N GLY A 349 30.71 21.46 -4.89
CA GLY A 349 30.54 20.66 -3.66
C GLY A 349 29.12 20.64 -3.03
N LEU A 350 28.09 21.11 -3.71
CA LEU A 350 26.73 21.13 -3.19
C LEU A 350 26.03 19.78 -3.37
N THR A 351 25.84 19.07 -2.27
CA THR A 351 25.03 17.84 -2.22
C THR A 351 23.56 18.25 -2.02
N ARG A 352 22.68 17.76 -2.88
CA ARG A 352 21.23 17.89 -2.69
C ARG A 352 20.77 16.77 -1.76
N ILE A 353 20.10 17.14 -0.69
CA ILE A 353 19.45 16.22 0.24
C ILE A 353 17.99 16.08 -0.17
N GLU A 354 17.51 14.87 -0.30
CA GLU A 354 16.11 14.61 -0.63
C GLU A 354 15.54 13.57 0.34
N ILE A 355 14.41 13.91 0.96
CA ILE A 355 13.61 12.96 1.73
C ILE A 355 12.45 12.53 0.85
N SER A 356 12.27 11.23 0.71
CA SER A 356 11.16 10.63 -0.02
C SER A 356 10.59 9.46 0.77
N HIS A 357 9.52 8.86 0.27
CA HIS A 357 8.90 7.70 0.88
C HIS A 357 9.18 6.44 0.08
N TYR A 358 9.38 5.31 0.77
CA TYR A 358 9.47 4.00 0.11
C TYR A 358 8.19 3.72 -0.66
N ASN A 359 8.36 3.27 -1.89
CA ASN A 359 7.29 2.85 -2.80
C ASN A 359 6.20 3.91 -3.05
N LEU A 360 6.52 5.19 -2.88
CA LEU A 360 5.61 6.30 -3.19
C LEU A 360 5.00 6.13 -4.59
N ARG A 361 3.67 6.18 -4.67
CA ARG A 361 2.89 5.97 -5.90
C ARG A 361 3.06 4.60 -6.57
N GLN A 362 3.68 3.65 -5.88
CA GLN A 362 3.71 2.27 -6.33
C GLN A 362 2.35 1.61 -6.08
N GLY A 363 2.02 0.61 -6.88
CA GLY A 363 0.81 -0.15 -6.69
C GLY A 363 0.75 -0.79 -5.30
N TYR A 364 -0.46 -0.94 -4.76
CA TYR A 364 -0.71 -1.58 -3.46
C TYR A 364 -0.09 -2.98 -3.32
N ARG A 365 0.45 -3.56 -4.40
CA ARG A 365 1.17 -4.84 -4.45
C ARG A 365 2.67 -4.72 -4.20
N HIS A 366 3.21 -3.52 -4.24
CA HIS A 366 4.59 -3.32 -3.83
C HIS A 366 4.68 -3.63 -2.35
N ARG A 367 5.39 -4.70 -2.08
CA ARG A 367 5.48 -5.30 -0.77
C ARG A 367 6.59 -4.64 0.03
N LEU A 368 6.17 -3.94 1.04
CA LEU A 368 6.96 -3.73 2.22
C LEU A 368 6.59 -4.85 3.18
N GLU A 369 7.48 -5.82 3.42
CA GLU A 369 7.21 -6.92 4.34
C GLU A 369 7.74 -6.65 5.73
N GLY A 370 6.94 -7.05 6.72
CA GLY A 370 7.39 -7.15 8.09
C GLY A 370 7.60 -5.78 8.76
N VAL A 371 8.60 -5.75 9.63
CA VAL A 371 8.99 -4.56 10.40
C VAL A 371 10.38 -4.15 9.94
N ASN A 372 10.51 -2.94 9.44
CA ASN A 372 11.75 -2.46 8.82
C ASN A 372 12.28 -1.20 9.53
N PRO A 373 13.59 -1.12 9.78
CA PRO A 373 14.24 0.13 10.19
C PRO A 373 14.15 1.15 9.05
N VAL A 374 13.78 2.38 9.39
CA VAL A 374 13.64 3.49 8.43
C VAL A 374 14.26 4.76 8.99
N VAL A 375 14.54 5.75 8.13
CA VAL A 375 14.97 7.09 8.58
C VAL A 375 13.90 7.69 9.46
N GLY A 376 12.63 7.57 9.06
CA GLY A 376 11.53 8.13 9.81
C GLY A 376 10.18 7.67 9.31
N ASN A 377 9.17 8.12 10.02
CA ASN A 377 7.76 7.91 9.73
C ASN A 377 7.06 9.26 9.62
N THR A 378 6.04 9.35 8.77
CA THR A 378 5.28 10.61 8.62
C THR A 378 4.48 10.94 9.87
N GLY A 379 4.41 12.21 10.21
CA GLY A 379 3.59 12.74 11.31
C GLY A 379 2.09 12.50 11.13
N ALA A 380 1.65 12.17 9.92
CA ALA A 380 0.24 11.87 9.64
C ALA A 380 -0.29 10.66 10.43
N PHE A 381 0.57 9.66 10.75
CA PHE A 381 0.20 8.51 11.60
C PHE A 381 1.46 7.93 12.26
N LEU A 382 1.89 8.53 13.39
CA LEU A 382 3.17 8.27 14.03
C LEU A 382 3.00 7.97 15.52
N LEU A 383 3.43 6.79 15.93
CA LEU A 383 3.48 6.37 17.34
C LEU A 383 4.87 6.60 17.94
N ILE A 384 4.91 7.17 19.14
CA ILE A 384 6.16 7.41 19.90
C ILE A 384 5.89 7.28 21.40
N GLU A 385 6.92 6.90 22.18
CA GLU A 385 6.90 6.97 23.64
C GLU A 385 6.86 8.45 24.09
N LYS A 386 5.92 8.82 25.00
CA LYS A 386 5.73 10.20 25.47
C LYS A 386 7.04 10.81 26.01
N ASP A 387 7.74 10.07 26.87
CA ASP A 387 8.97 10.57 27.47
C ASP A 387 10.09 10.79 26.44
N LEU A 388 10.14 9.94 25.39
CA LEU A 388 11.10 10.14 24.31
C LEU A 388 10.74 11.38 23.46
N PHE A 389 9.45 11.56 23.14
CA PHE A 389 8.99 12.76 22.44
C PHE A 389 9.36 14.05 23.17
N LEU A 390 9.08 14.10 24.47
CA LEU A 390 9.44 15.23 25.32
C LEU A 390 10.95 15.43 25.42
N LYS A 391 11.72 14.32 25.56
CA LYS A 391 13.18 14.36 25.65
C LYS A 391 13.84 14.95 24.41
N VAL A 392 13.34 14.66 23.21
CA VAL A 392 13.91 15.20 21.96
C VAL A 392 13.41 16.61 21.62
N GLY A 393 12.52 17.18 22.44
CA GLY A 393 11.99 18.53 22.29
C GLY A 393 10.71 18.63 21.45
N GLY A 394 10.07 17.50 21.11
CA GLY A 394 8.86 17.47 20.31
C GLY A 394 9.08 17.81 18.84
N PHE A 395 8.01 18.26 18.19
CA PHE A 395 8.08 18.82 16.83
C PHE A 395 8.67 20.25 16.89
N ASN A 396 9.50 20.59 15.90
CA ASN A 396 10.02 21.96 15.80
C ASN A 396 8.95 22.90 15.21
N PRO A 397 8.42 23.87 16.00
CA PRO A 397 7.32 24.74 15.57
C PRO A 397 7.74 25.80 14.53
N MET A 398 9.01 25.87 14.20
CA MET A 398 9.50 26.77 13.15
C MET A 398 9.12 26.32 11.74
N TYR A 399 8.78 25.03 11.54
CA TYR A 399 8.24 24.55 10.27
C TYR A 399 6.82 25.05 10.06
N ILE A 400 6.54 25.54 8.85
CA ILE A 400 5.25 26.12 8.51
C ILE A 400 4.38 25.13 7.74
N GLU A 401 4.98 24.38 6.79
CA GLU A 401 4.24 23.49 5.90
C GLU A 401 4.58 22.01 6.09
N CYS A 402 5.87 21.67 6.29
CA CYS A 402 6.28 20.28 6.43
C CYS A 402 7.73 20.14 6.93
N PHE A 403 8.15 18.88 7.13
CA PHE A 403 9.45 18.41 7.59
C PHE A 403 9.66 18.45 9.11
N GLU A 404 8.70 18.90 9.90
CA GLU A 404 8.73 18.81 11.36
C GLU A 404 8.82 17.34 11.82
N ASP A 405 8.15 16.45 11.11
CA ASP A 405 8.21 15.00 11.35
C ASP A 405 9.56 14.40 10.94
N ALA A 406 10.16 14.88 9.86
CA ALA A 406 11.50 14.45 9.46
C ALA A 406 12.54 14.83 10.52
N GLU A 407 12.54 16.09 10.99
CA GLU A 407 13.46 16.55 12.05
C GLU A 407 13.27 15.79 13.35
N LEU A 408 12.02 15.55 13.78
CA LEU A 408 11.71 14.70 14.94
C LEU A 408 12.34 13.32 14.80
N ASN A 409 12.12 12.66 13.67
CA ASN A 409 12.66 11.32 13.41
C ASN A 409 14.20 11.29 13.43
N PHE A 410 14.87 12.29 12.88
CA PHE A 410 16.32 12.41 12.97
C PHE A 410 16.78 12.62 14.42
N SER A 411 16.10 13.47 15.17
CA SER A 411 16.41 13.71 16.59
C SER A 411 16.28 12.43 17.41
N VAL A 412 15.28 11.61 17.12
CA VAL A 412 15.10 10.28 17.74
C VAL A 412 16.24 9.31 17.37
N LEU A 413 16.68 9.29 16.11
CA LEU A 413 17.84 8.48 15.70
C LEU A 413 19.13 8.94 16.42
N LEU A 414 19.31 10.24 16.65
CA LEU A 414 20.46 10.79 17.35
C LEU A 414 20.50 10.42 18.84
N GLU A 415 19.34 10.08 19.43
CA GLU A 415 19.26 9.47 20.77
C GLU A 415 19.64 7.98 20.78
N GLY A 416 20.11 7.45 19.65
CA GLY A 416 20.49 6.03 19.50
C GLY A 416 19.29 5.07 19.41
N LYS A 417 18.11 5.60 19.13
CA LYS A 417 16.90 4.81 18.90
C LYS A 417 16.79 4.39 17.44
N VAL A 418 15.85 3.52 17.14
CA VAL A 418 15.57 3.01 15.79
C VAL A 418 14.12 3.27 15.44
N ASN A 419 13.88 4.02 14.38
CA ASN A 419 12.55 4.24 13.84
C ASN A 419 12.13 2.99 13.04
N LEU A 420 10.91 2.51 13.26
CA LEU A 420 10.40 1.28 12.67
C LEU A 420 9.16 1.54 11.82
N PHE A 421 9.15 0.98 10.65
CA PHE A 421 7.98 0.92 9.77
C PHE A 421 7.33 -0.46 9.89
N VAL A 422 6.00 -0.50 10.04
CA VAL A 422 5.21 -1.72 10.18
C VAL A 422 4.33 -1.90 8.96
N SER A 423 4.74 -2.76 8.03
CA SER A 423 4.04 -2.95 6.75
C SER A 423 2.62 -3.50 6.88
N ASP A 424 2.34 -4.19 7.98
CA ASP A 424 1.07 -4.86 8.25
C ASP A 424 0.09 -3.99 9.07
N ALA A 425 0.52 -2.82 9.55
CA ALA A 425 -0.34 -1.75 10.04
C ALA A 425 -0.73 -0.88 8.85
N VAL A 426 -2.02 -0.83 8.51
CA VAL A 426 -2.48 -0.25 7.24
C VAL A 426 -3.60 0.75 7.46
N ALA A 427 -3.48 1.92 6.82
CA ALA A 427 -4.51 2.94 6.79
C ALA A 427 -4.53 3.66 5.43
N TYR A 428 -5.67 4.28 5.11
CA TYR A 428 -5.74 5.32 4.10
C TYR A 428 -5.35 6.66 4.70
N HIS A 429 -4.76 7.54 3.91
CA HIS A 429 -4.55 8.94 4.20
C HIS A 429 -5.01 9.75 2.99
N TYR A 430 -6.14 10.41 3.14
CA TYR A 430 -6.84 11.11 2.06
C TYR A 430 -6.22 12.49 1.74
N GLU A 431 -4.91 12.58 1.84
CA GLU A 431 -4.13 13.80 1.60
C GLU A 431 -4.70 14.62 0.42
N SER A 432 -4.81 15.92 0.58
CA SER A 432 -5.29 16.89 -0.41
C SER A 432 -6.80 17.19 -0.42
N LYS A 433 -7.62 16.56 0.41
CA LYS A 433 -9.02 17.04 0.57
C LYS A 433 -9.09 18.33 1.40
N THR A 434 -8.02 18.61 2.14
CA THR A 434 -7.92 19.79 3.04
C THR A 434 -6.77 20.73 2.72
N ARG A 435 -5.85 20.38 1.81
CA ARG A 435 -4.64 21.17 1.53
C ARG A 435 -4.80 22.04 0.29
N ASP A 436 -4.50 23.34 0.47
CA ASP A 436 -4.35 24.31 -0.61
C ASP A 436 -3.19 23.91 -1.55
N LYS A 437 -3.37 24.11 -2.88
CA LYS A 437 -2.35 23.87 -3.92
C LYS A 437 -1.79 25.18 -4.49
N SER A 438 -1.75 26.25 -3.70
CA SER A 438 -1.29 27.56 -4.14
C SER A 438 0.23 27.62 -4.34
N ASP A 439 0.67 28.56 -5.18
CA ASP A 439 2.09 28.86 -5.36
C ASP A 439 2.74 29.32 -4.04
N GLU A 440 1.99 30.01 -3.18
CA GLU A 440 2.43 30.44 -1.85
C GLU A 440 2.80 29.24 -0.95
N LYS A 441 2.05 28.15 -1.04
CA LYS A 441 2.38 26.94 -0.29
C LYS A 441 3.69 26.31 -0.77
N LEU A 442 3.91 26.30 -2.08
CA LEU A 442 5.17 25.78 -2.63
C LEU A 442 6.36 26.62 -2.17
N GLU A 443 6.20 27.95 -2.08
CA GLU A 443 7.22 28.85 -1.53
C GLU A 443 7.51 28.55 -0.06
N ARG A 444 6.49 28.39 0.80
CA ARG A 444 6.67 28.05 2.22
C ARG A 444 7.35 26.69 2.40
N LEU A 445 6.98 25.69 1.60
CA LEU A 445 7.64 24.39 1.60
C LEU A 445 9.12 24.48 1.20
N GLN A 446 9.44 25.28 0.18
CA GLN A 446 10.83 25.54 -0.21
C GLN A 446 11.61 26.32 0.87
N GLN A 447 10.95 27.22 1.58
CA GLN A 447 11.52 27.94 2.70
C GLN A 447 11.85 27.00 3.86
N ASP A 448 10.91 26.14 4.29
CA ASP A 448 11.11 25.13 5.32
C ASP A 448 12.30 24.22 4.98
N TYR A 449 12.39 23.80 3.73
CA TYR A 449 13.52 22.98 3.27
C TYR A 449 14.86 23.72 3.36
N ARG A 450 14.96 24.94 2.79
CA ARG A 450 16.24 25.68 2.66
C ARG A 450 16.72 26.23 4.00
N GLU A 451 15.81 26.79 4.79
CA GLU A 451 16.17 27.54 5.98
C GLU A 451 16.24 26.67 7.25
N ARG A 452 15.58 25.49 7.24
CA ARG A 452 15.46 24.64 8.43
C ARG A 452 16.01 23.24 8.21
N LEU A 453 15.38 22.44 7.36
CA LEU A 453 15.73 21.03 7.20
C LEU A 453 17.15 20.85 6.65
N PHE A 454 17.50 21.56 5.56
CA PHE A 454 18.82 21.41 4.93
C PHE A 454 19.98 21.79 5.87
N PRO A 455 19.95 22.92 6.59
CA PRO A 455 20.94 23.25 7.61
C PRO A 455 21.00 22.24 8.76
N PHE A 456 19.84 21.77 9.23
CA PHE A 456 19.77 20.77 10.30
C PHE A 456 20.49 19.47 9.88
N ILE A 457 20.14 18.91 8.73
CA ILE A 457 20.78 17.69 8.22
C ILE A 457 22.25 17.93 7.91
N GLY A 458 22.61 19.09 7.36
CA GLY A 458 23.99 19.48 7.10
C GLY A 458 24.85 19.47 8.38
N ASN A 459 24.34 20.02 9.47
CA ASN A 459 24.99 20.01 10.78
C ASN A 459 25.13 18.59 11.35
N VAL A 460 24.09 17.75 11.17
CA VAL A 460 24.13 16.34 11.60
C VAL A 460 25.17 15.55 10.81
N LEU A 461 25.24 15.72 9.49
CA LEU A 461 26.21 15.03 8.63
C LEU A 461 27.65 15.56 8.81
N GLY A 462 27.83 16.81 9.22
CA GLY A 462 29.12 17.40 9.55
C GLY A 462 29.76 16.82 10.82
N ASP A 463 28.97 16.24 11.70
CA ASP A 463 29.44 15.54 12.90
C ASP A 463 29.68 14.05 12.60
N LYS A 464 30.94 13.60 12.70
CA LYS A 464 31.31 12.20 12.38
C LYS A 464 30.54 11.15 13.16
N LYS A 465 30.23 11.40 14.45
CA LYS A 465 29.46 10.44 15.27
C LYS A 465 28.01 10.37 14.81
N LYS A 466 27.40 11.51 14.59
CA LYS A 466 26.03 11.63 14.11
C LYS A 466 25.88 11.06 12.69
N ALA A 467 26.82 11.40 11.79
CA ALA A 467 26.85 10.87 10.44
C ALA A 467 26.97 9.32 10.41
N THR A 468 27.73 8.73 11.35
CA THR A 468 27.81 7.27 11.46
C THR A 468 26.50 6.62 11.86
N LEU A 469 25.71 7.24 12.74
CA LEU A 469 24.39 6.77 13.14
C LEU A 469 23.40 6.80 11.97
N LEU A 470 23.50 7.79 11.11
CA LEU A 470 22.63 7.93 9.94
C LEU A 470 23.13 7.15 8.71
N GLY A 471 24.41 6.76 8.67
CA GLY A 471 25.07 6.17 7.48
C GLY A 471 24.36 4.95 6.93
N GLN A 472 23.75 4.13 7.77
CA GLN A 472 22.97 2.96 7.36
C GLN A 472 21.65 3.30 6.63
N PHE A 473 21.18 4.55 6.70
CA PHE A 473 19.93 5.01 6.10
C PHE A 473 20.15 5.95 4.91
N ILE A 474 21.41 6.27 4.59
CA ILE A 474 21.75 7.20 3.51
C ILE A 474 21.92 6.42 2.21
N ASN A 475 21.12 6.77 1.22
CA ASN A 475 21.29 6.31 -0.14
C ASN A 475 22.05 7.37 -0.95
N VAL A 476 23.20 7.01 -1.48
CA VAL A 476 23.98 7.91 -2.35
C VAL A 476 23.66 7.58 -3.80
N VAL A 477 23.16 8.57 -4.54
CA VAL A 477 22.93 8.48 -5.99
C VAL A 477 24.07 9.24 -6.67
N GLU A 478 24.87 8.53 -7.48
CA GLU A 478 25.92 9.10 -8.32
C GLU A 478 25.36 9.86 -9.51
#